data_feb2f27f73a9d75c7f6aedc618c39f57
#
_entry.id   feb2f27f73a9d75c7f6aedc618c39f57
#
_cell.length_a   1.000
_cell.length_b   1.000
_cell.length_c   1.000
_cell.angle_alpha   90.00
_cell.angle_beta   90.00
_cell.angle_gamma   90.00
#
_symmetry.space_group_name_H-M   'P 1'
#
loop_
_entity.id
_entity.type
_entity.pdbx_description
1 polymer ?
#
loop_
_entity_poly.entity_id
_entity_poly.type
_entity_poly.pdbx_seq_one_letter_code
_entity_poly.pdbx_strand_id
1 'polypeptide(L)' 'MTIEVYKSESNNTITVIEKGKEDALKHLENDAVLLREIVGQNIDDCMQQHYELMGWGPYKSFTD' A
#
# COMPACT_ATOMS: atom_id res chain seq x y z
N MET A 1 8.55 -9.40 -4.08
CA MET A 1 7.22 -8.80 -4.24
C MET A 1 7.31 -7.30 -4.12
N THR A 2 6.53 -6.59 -4.92
CA THR A 2 6.49 -5.13 -4.88
C THR A 2 5.05 -4.67 -4.68
N ILE A 3 4.85 -3.73 -3.78
CA ILE A 3 3.55 -3.07 -3.61
C ILE A 3 3.68 -1.59 -3.97
N GLU A 4 2.57 -1.00 -4.39
CA GLU A 4 2.46 0.42 -4.70
C GLU A 4 1.52 1.06 -3.70
N VAL A 5 1.94 2.18 -3.13
CA VAL A 5 1.14 2.92 -2.15
C VAL A 5 0.62 4.19 -2.80
N TYR A 6 -0.68 4.34 -2.83
CA TYR A 6 -1.36 5.50 -3.42
C TYR A 6 -2.05 6.31 -2.33
N LYS A 7 -2.12 7.61 -2.55
CA LYS A 7 -2.83 8.50 -1.65
C LYS A 7 -3.84 9.33 -2.43
N SER A 8 -5.06 9.42 -1.90
CA SER A 8 -6.10 10.33 -2.37
C SER A 8 -6.26 11.44 -1.35
N GLU A 9 -6.00 12.68 -1.74
CA GLU A 9 -6.10 13.80 -0.83
C GLU A 9 -7.56 14.21 -0.59
N SER A 10 -8.40 14.10 -1.63
CA SER A 10 -9.81 14.46 -1.48
C SER A 10 -10.54 13.60 -0.47
N ASN A 11 -10.19 12.32 -0.39
CA ASN A 11 -10.79 11.38 0.55
C ASN A 11 -9.90 11.09 1.76
N ASN A 12 -8.68 11.59 1.75
CA ASN A 12 -7.69 11.37 2.80
C ASN A 12 -7.49 9.87 3.07
N THR A 13 -7.35 9.11 1.99
CA THR A 13 -7.20 7.64 2.09
C THR A 13 -5.86 7.20 1.55
N ILE A 14 -5.37 6.09 2.09
CA ILE A 14 -4.15 5.41 1.63
C ILE A 14 -4.57 4.05 1.10
N THR A 15 -4.19 3.75 -0.13
CA THR A 15 -4.50 2.47 -0.77
C THR A 15 -3.21 1.76 -1.13
N VAL A 16 -3.12 0.49 -0.79
CA VAL A 16 -1.96 -0.35 -1.10
C VAL A 16 -2.38 -1.39 -2.13
N ILE A 17 -1.64 -1.44 -3.23
CA ILE A 17 -1.93 -2.34 -4.35
C ILE A 17 -0.67 -3.12 -4.69
N GLU A 18 -0.80 -4.43 -4.91
CA GLU A 18 0.30 -5.23 -5.41
C GLU A 18 0.62 -4.84 -6.84
N LYS A 19 1.90 -4.62 -7.13
CA LYS A 19 2.33 -4.25 -8.48
C LYS A 19 1.96 -5.34 -9.47
N GLY A 20 1.39 -4.93 -10.59
CA GLY A 20 0.93 -5.85 -11.62
C GLY A 20 -0.56 -6.16 -11.57
N LYS A 21 -1.26 -5.71 -10.54
CA LYS A 21 -2.70 -5.89 -10.41
C LYS A 21 -3.44 -4.72 -11.07
N GLU A 22 -3.49 -4.72 -12.39
CA GLU A 22 -4.09 -3.62 -13.15
C GLU A 22 -5.57 -3.43 -12.82
N ASP A 23 -6.30 -4.50 -12.53
CA ASP A 23 -7.71 -4.40 -12.18
C ASP A 23 -7.93 -3.59 -10.91
N ALA A 24 -7.00 -3.66 -9.97
CA ALA A 24 -7.09 -2.88 -8.74
C ALA A 24 -6.92 -1.38 -8.99
N LEU A 25 -6.16 -1.00 -10.02
CA LEU A 25 -5.95 0.40 -10.37
C LEU A 25 -7.24 1.08 -10.82
N LYS A 26 -8.19 0.32 -11.37
CA LYS A 26 -9.47 0.86 -11.82
C LYS A 26 -10.36 1.31 -10.67
N HIS A 27 -10.09 0.83 -9.46
CA HIS A 27 -10.87 1.16 -8.28
C HIS A 27 -10.26 2.28 -7.45
N LEU A 28 -9.12 2.83 -7.90
CA LEU A 28 -8.50 3.96 -7.22
C LEU A 28 -9.33 5.23 -7.40
N GLU A 29 -9.24 6.12 -6.41
CA GLU A 29 -9.83 7.45 -6.53
C GLU A 29 -9.23 8.20 -7.70
N ASN A 30 -10.01 9.09 -8.32
CA ASN A 30 -9.55 9.84 -9.49
C ASN A 30 -8.33 10.69 -9.21
N ASP A 31 -8.18 11.18 -7.98
CA ASP A 31 -7.05 12.01 -7.58
C ASP A 31 -5.95 11.22 -6.88
N ALA A 32 -6.03 9.89 -6.89
CA ALA A 32 -5.00 9.06 -6.26
C ALA A 32 -3.69 9.19 -7.00
N VAL A 33 -2.62 9.42 -6.25
CA VAL A 33 -1.27 9.53 -6.79
C VAL A 33 -0.37 8.51 -6.12
N LEU A 34 0.61 8.03 -6.87
CA LEU A 34 1.59 7.09 -6.34
C LEU A 34 2.51 7.82 -5.35
N LEU A 35 2.47 7.38 -4.09
CA LEU A 35 3.33 7.90 -3.05
C LEU A 35 4.71 7.24 -3.08
N ARG A 36 4.72 5.92 -3.16
CA ARG A 36 5.96 5.14 -3.13
C ARG A 36 5.71 3.72 -3.58
N GLU A 37 6.79 3.03 -3.92
CA GLU A 37 6.81 1.59 -4.10
C GLU A 37 7.62 0.97 -2.98
N ILE A 38 7.20 -0.21 -2.53
CA ILE A 38 7.89 -0.94 -1.47
C ILE A 38 8.19 -2.33 -1.97
N VAL A 39 9.46 -2.75 -1.85
CA VAL A 39 9.92 -4.07 -2.24
C VAL A 39 10.18 -4.89 -1.00
N GLY A 40 9.65 -6.11 -0.96
CA GLY A 40 9.84 -7.03 0.15
C GLY A 40 9.79 -8.47 -0.31
N GLN A 41 9.99 -9.40 0.60
CA GLN A 41 9.99 -10.83 0.30
C GLN A 41 8.57 -11.37 0.10
N ASN A 42 7.61 -10.81 0.80
CA ASN A 42 6.20 -11.20 0.74
C ASN A 42 5.33 -10.01 1.16
N ILE A 43 4.01 -10.22 1.15
CA ILE A 43 3.08 -9.13 1.48
C ILE A 43 3.27 -8.64 2.92
N ASP A 44 3.51 -9.54 3.85
CA ASP A 44 3.69 -9.14 5.26
C ASP A 44 4.93 -8.28 5.44
N ASP A 45 6.02 -8.60 4.75
CA ASP A 45 7.24 -7.80 4.77
C ASP A 45 6.99 -6.41 4.19
N CYS A 46 6.31 -6.35 3.05
CA CYS A 46 5.97 -5.08 2.42
C CYS A 46 5.09 -4.22 3.32
N MET A 47 4.08 -4.82 3.95
CA MET A 47 3.17 -4.11 4.83
C MET A 47 3.85 -3.64 6.11
N GLN A 48 4.79 -4.42 6.62
CA GLN A 48 5.57 -3.98 7.78
C GLN A 48 6.39 -2.73 7.44
N GLN A 49 7.04 -2.72 6.29
CA GLN A 49 7.79 -1.56 5.84
C GLN A 49 6.86 -0.35 5.65
N HIS A 50 5.69 -0.57 5.09
CA HIS A 50 4.70 0.49 4.90
C HIS A 50 4.27 1.09 6.24
N TYR A 51 3.98 0.24 7.22
CA TYR A 51 3.58 0.69 8.55
C TYR A 51 4.69 1.50 9.23
N GLU A 52 5.93 1.07 9.08
CA GLU A 52 7.08 1.80 9.64
C GLU A 52 7.22 3.18 9.01
N LEU A 53 7.06 3.26 7.68
CA LEU A 53 7.15 4.53 6.97
C LEU A 53 6.03 5.50 7.36
N MET A 54 4.85 4.97 7.67
CA MET A 54 3.71 5.79 8.08
C MET A 54 3.71 6.11 9.57
N GLY A 55 4.57 5.45 10.35
CA GLY A 55 4.61 5.64 11.79
C GLY A 55 3.44 5.00 12.53
N TRP A 56 2.85 3.95 11.96
CA TRP A 56 1.68 3.28 12.53
C TRP A 56 2.03 2.19 13.54
N GLY A 57 3.31 1.89 13.72
CA GLY A 57 3.75 0.81 14.59
C GLY A 57 3.81 -0.52 13.86
N PRO A 58 3.92 -1.64 14.59
CA PRO A 58 4.07 -2.94 13.96
C PRO A 58 2.82 -3.39 13.23
N TYR A 59 3.02 -3.98 12.05
CA TYR A 59 1.96 -4.60 11.28
C TYR A 59 1.67 -5.99 11.83
N LYS A 60 0.39 -6.31 11.97
CA LYS A 60 -0.04 -7.66 12.35
C LYS A 60 -0.86 -8.26 11.23
N SER A 61 -0.47 -9.47 10.83
CA SER A 61 -1.23 -10.21 9.85
C SER A 61 -2.50 -10.80 10.49
N PHE A 62 -3.51 -11.08 9.66
CA PHE A 62 -4.76 -11.65 10.16
C PHE A 62 -4.63 -13.09 10.63
N THR A 63 -3.51 -13.74 10.36
CA THR A 63 -3.29 -15.14 10.73
C THR A 63 -2.67 -15.32 12.12
N ASP A 64 -2.43 -14.28 12.82
CA ASP A 64 -1.87 -14.34 14.16
C ASP A 64 -2.85 -14.87 15.18
#